data_0d595c7ca00e7533ba6976037052170a
#
_entry.id   0d595c7ca00e7533ba6976037052170a
#
_cell.length_a   1.000
_cell.length_b   1.000
_cell.length_c   1.000
_cell.angle_alpha   90.00
_cell.angle_beta   90.00
_cell.angle_gamma   90.00
#
_symmetry.space_group_name_H-M   'P 1'
#
loop_
_entity.id
_entity.type
_entity.pdbx_description
1 polymer ?
#
loop_
_entity_poly.entity_id
_entity_poly.type
_entity_poly.pdbx_seq_one_letter_code
_entity_poly.pdbx_strand_id
1 'polypeptide(L)'
;MAVTGLVLVPGVADAHVKWFSHYSVPQQPLPLHQVFDPIFWQFNVTAAIIVLVLGHLERQQFGGVILRSLDRLGAGLKPKIEALYRGGGACFFVALWVLGNVIMTPELKTDWQVIPWLQLGIAIGMFWRRTLPLSALGIAFLYAYGVYAYGIFHMLDYPIFL
;
A
#
# COMPACT_ATOMS: atom_id res chain seq x y z
N MET A 1 31.06 14.93 -17.70
CA MET A 1 29.90 14.07 -17.46
C MET A 1 29.03 14.73 -16.37
N ALA A 2 27.95 15.38 -16.79
CA ALA A 2 27.03 16.04 -15.85
C ALA A 2 26.02 14.99 -15.34
N VAL A 3 26.06 14.69 -14.04
CA VAL A 3 25.04 13.94 -13.36
C VAL A 3 23.84 14.87 -13.18
N THR A 4 22.86 14.73 -14.05
CA THR A 4 21.57 15.44 -13.92
C THR A 4 20.86 14.84 -12.71
N GLY A 5 20.96 15.53 -11.57
CA GLY A 5 20.19 15.18 -10.37
C GLY A 5 18.71 15.28 -10.70
N LEU A 6 18.00 14.18 -10.56
CA LEU A 6 16.54 14.12 -10.60
C LEU A 6 16.03 14.91 -9.37
N VAL A 7 15.76 16.20 -9.57
CA VAL A 7 15.09 17.04 -8.59
C VAL A 7 13.63 16.56 -8.57
N LEU A 8 13.29 15.69 -7.63
CA LEU A 8 11.91 15.41 -7.26
C LEU A 8 11.32 16.72 -6.72
N VAL A 9 10.57 17.41 -7.57
CA VAL A 9 9.80 18.59 -7.19
C VAL A 9 8.75 18.14 -6.18
N PRO A 10 8.78 18.60 -4.92
CA PRO A 10 7.78 18.27 -3.92
C PRO A 10 6.53 19.13 -4.15
N GLY A 11 5.74 18.79 -5.16
CA GLY A 11 4.55 19.58 -5.48
C GLY A 11 3.42 18.81 -6.12
N VAL A 12 3.62 17.57 -6.51
CA VAL A 12 2.63 16.80 -7.29
C VAL A 12 2.54 15.34 -6.82
N ALA A 13 2.68 15.08 -5.53
CA ALA A 13 2.27 13.80 -4.96
C ALA A 13 0.82 13.93 -4.46
N ASP A 14 -0.09 14.28 -5.36
CA ASP A 14 -1.49 14.03 -5.10
C ASP A 14 -1.68 12.51 -5.09
N ALA A 15 -2.25 12.01 -4.00
CA ALA A 15 -2.43 10.58 -3.77
C ALA A 15 -3.09 9.89 -4.96
N HIS A 16 -2.74 8.63 -5.16
CA HIS A 16 -3.19 7.81 -6.29
C HIS A 16 -4.71 7.78 -6.50
N VAL A 17 -5.52 7.96 -5.46
CA VAL A 17 -6.98 8.12 -5.59
C VAL A 17 -7.35 9.48 -6.15
N LYS A 18 -6.55 10.51 -5.88
CA LYS A 18 -6.77 11.90 -6.35
C LYS A 18 -6.41 12.12 -7.82
N TRP A 19 -5.72 11.17 -8.45
CA TRP A 19 -5.40 11.27 -9.88
C TRP A 19 -6.66 11.33 -10.76
N PHE A 20 -7.80 10.87 -10.24
CA PHE A 20 -9.05 10.75 -10.98
C PHE A 20 -10.16 11.68 -10.45
N SER A 21 -10.01 12.28 -9.28
CA SER A 21 -11.00 13.18 -8.70
C SER A 21 -10.40 14.14 -7.68
N HIS A 22 -10.99 15.34 -7.56
CA HIS A 22 -10.69 16.25 -6.46
C HIS A 22 -11.16 15.62 -5.15
N TYR A 23 -10.24 15.39 -4.24
CA TYR A 23 -10.50 14.77 -2.97
C TYR A 23 -10.04 15.68 -1.82
N SER A 24 -10.83 15.79 -0.77
CA SER A 24 -10.50 16.49 0.46
C SER A 24 -10.57 15.53 1.63
N VAL A 25 -9.47 15.38 2.39
CA VAL A 25 -9.40 14.47 3.54
C VAL A 25 -10.51 14.70 4.57
N PRO A 26 -10.91 15.94 4.91
CA PRO A 26 -12.03 16.18 5.83
C PRO A 26 -13.43 15.97 5.23
N GLN A 27 -13.52 15.60 3.95
CA GLN A 27 -14.81 15.36 3.29
C GLN A 27 -15.51 14.16 3.91
N GLN A 28 -16.81 14.31 4.20
CA GLN A 28 -17.63 13.21 4.70
C GLN A 28 -17.82 12.16 3.59
N PRO A 29 -17.88 10.86 3.96
CA PRO A 29 -18.14 9.79 3.01
C PRO A 29 -19.49 10.00 2.32
N LEU A 30 -19.56 9.65 1.04
CA LEU A 30 -20.80 9.69 0.29
C LEU A 30 -21.82 8.70 0.90
N PRO A 31 -23.11 9.03 0.90
CA PRO A 31 -24.14 8.11 1.32
C PRO A 31 -24.15 6.86 0.41
N LEU A 32 -24.42 5.69 0.98
CA LEU A 32 -24.31 4.40 0.31
C LEU A 32 -25.08 4.32 -1.02
N HIS A 33 -26.23 4.95 -1.11
CA HIS A 33 -27.03 4.96 -2.35
C HIS A 33 -26.35 5.68 -3.52
N GLN A 34 -25.42 6.60 -3.25
CA GLN A 34 -24.60 7.27 -4.27
C GLN A 34 -23.36 6.47 -4.64
N VAL A 35 -22.87 5.63 -3.71
CA VAL A 35 -21.74 4.74 -3.94
C VAL A 35 -22.16 3.55 -4.80
N PHE A 36 -23.33 2.97 -4.53
CA PHE A 36 -23.87 1.81 -5.26
C PHE A 36 -24.64 2.22 -6.53
N ASP A 37 -24.02 3.06 -7.34
CA ASP A 37 -24.56 3.46 -8.63
C ASP A 37 -24.41 2.37 -9.71
N PRO A 38 -25.01 2.52 -10.90
CA PRO A 38 -24.86 1.56 -11.99
C PRO A 38 -23.40 1.31 -12.41
N ILE A 39 -22.55 2.35 -12.36
CA ILE A 39 -21.13 2.26 -12.72
C ILE A 39 -20.39 1.36 -11.73
N PHE A 40 -20.63 1.53 -10.43
CA PHE A 40 -20.10 0.65 -9.40
C PHE A 40 -20.41 -0.82 -9.69
N TRP A 41 -21.68 -1.13 -10.00
CA TRP A 41 -22.09 -2.50 -10.29
C TRP A 41 -21.47 -3.03 -11.57
N GLN A 42 -21.38 -2.23 -12.64
CA GLN A 42 -20.73 -2.62 -13.89
C GLN A 42 -19.27 -3.02 -13.64
N PHE A 43 -18.50 -2.23 -12.90
CA PHE A 43 -17.12 -2.55 -12.56
C PHE A 43 -17.00 -3.83 -11.74
N ASN A 44 -17.80 -3.97 -10.68
CA ASN A 44 -17.71 -5.13 -9.80
C ASN A 44 -18.16 -6.42 -10.50
N VAL A 45 -19.23 -6.38 -11.27
CA VAL A 45 -19.69 -7.55 -12.05
C VAL A 45 -18.65 -7.91 -13.10
N THR A 46 -18.10 -6.93 -13.83
CA THR A 46 -17.04 -7.16 -14.82
C THR A 46 -15.81 -7.79 -14.16
N ALA A 47 -15.35 -7.26 -13.04
CA ALA A 47 -14.22 -7.81 -12.30
C ALA A 47 -14.50 -9.24 -11.85
N ALA A 48 -15.70 -9.52 -11.31
CA ALA A 48 -16.11 -10.88 -10.92
C ALA A 48 -16.11 -11.85 -12.10
N ILE A 49 -16.64 -11.44 -13.25
CA ILE A 49 -16.63 -12.25 -14.48
C ILE A 49 -15.19 -12.53 -14.91
N ILE A 50 -14.31 -11.53 -14.94
CA ILE A 50 -12.90 -11.71 -15.30
C ILE A 50 -12.23 -12.73 -14.37
N VAL A 51 -12.41 -12.61 -13.06
CA VAL A 51 -11.83 -13.55 -12.09
C VAL A 51 -12.35 -14.98 -12.31
N LEU A 52 -13.66 -15.14 -12.54
CA LEU A 52 -14.26 -16.46 -12.80
C LEU A 52 -13.75 -17.07 -14.10
N VAL A 53 -13.66 -16.26 -15.17
CA VAL A 53 -13.14 -16.72 -16.48
C VAL A 53 -11.67 -17.11 -16.36
N LEU A 54 -10.84 -16.28 -15.72
CA LEU A 54 -9.42 -16.59 -15.51
C LEU A 54 -9.25 -17.85 -14.66
N GLY A 55 -10.03 -18.01 -13.58
CA GLY A 55 -10.01 -19.22 -12.76
C GLY A 55 -10.48 -20.45 -13.51
N HIS A 56 -11.44 -20.33 -14.43
CA HIS A 56 -11.85 -21.41 -15.31
C HIS A 56 -10.75 -21.80 -16.31
N LEU A 57 -10.14 -20.80 -16.98
CA LEU A 57 -9.04 -21.02 -17.93
C LEU A 57 -7.81 -21.65 -17.22
N GLU A 58 -7.51 -21.24 -16.01
CA GLU A 58 -6.45 -21.86 -15.20
C GLU A 58 -6.73 -23.33 -14.93
N ARG A 59 -7.97 -23.67 -14.53
CA ARG A 59 -8.38 -25.08 -14.32
C ARG A 59 -8.29 -25.92 -15.59
N GLN A 60 -8.53 -25.32 -16.75
CA GLN A 60 -8.38 -25.98 -18.06
C GLN A 60 -6.91 -26.03 -18.52
N GLN A 61 -5.96 -25.58 -17.68
CA GLN A 61 -4.54 -25.46 -18.01
C GLN A 61 -4.28 -24.65 -19.30
N PHE A 62 -5.20 -23.78 -19.66
CA PHE A 62 -5.04 -22.86 -20.78
C PHE A 62 -3.85 -21.94 -20.50
N GLY A 63 -2.93 -21.83 -21.45
CA GLY A 63 -1.70 -21.04 -21.24
C GLY A 63 -0.63 -21.76 -20.39
N GLY A 64 -0.71 -23.08 -20.23
CA GLY A 64 0.17 -23.87 -19.37
C GLY A 64 1.67 -23.71 -19.61
N VAL A 65 2.09 -23.25 -20.80
CA VAL A 65 3.51 -22.89 -21.06
C VAL A 65 3.88 -21.60 -20.32
N ILE A 66 3.01 -20.58 -20.37
CA ILE A 66 3.24 -19.29 -19.71
C ILE A 66 3.19 -19.49 -18.20
N LEU A 67 2.18 -20.20 -17.68
CA LEU A 67 2.03 -20.48 -16.25
C LEU A 67 3.23 -21.25 -15.70
N ARG A 68 3.72 -22.28 -16.39
CA ARG A 68 4.92 -23.02 -15.98
C ARG A 68 6.17 -22.15 -15.98
N SER A 69 6.28 -21.18 -16.90
CA SER A 69 7.40 -20.24 -16.89
C SER A 69 7.32 -19.27 -15.71
N LEU A 70 6.14 -18.77 -15.38
CA LEU A 70 5.89 -17.95 -14.19
C LEU A 70 6.12 -18.73 -12.90
N ASP A 71 5.71 -20.00 -12.85
CA ASP A 71 5.96 -20.89 -11.70
C ASP A 71 7.45 -21.12 -11.47
N ARG A 72 8.24 -21.30 -12.53
CA ARG A 72 9.70 -21.42 -12.42
C ARG A 72 10.35 -20.14 -11.87
N LEU A 73 9.90 -18.96 -12.36
CA LEU A 73 10.33 -17.67 -11.83
C LEU A 73 9.94 -17.53 -10.35
N GLY A 74 8.70 -17.86 -10.03
CA GLY A 74 8.17 -17.85 -8.65
C GLY A 74 8.94 -18.79 -7.72
N ALA A 75 9.25 -20.01 -8.18
CA ALA A 75 10.04 -20.97 -7.41
C ALA A 75 11.46 -20.44 -7.10
N GLY A 76 12.09 -19.74 -8.05
CA GLY A 76 13.39 -19.11 -7.84
C GLY A 76 13.35 -17.92 -6.86
N LEU A 77 12.22 -17.21 -6.80
CA LEU A 77 12.03 -16.05 -5.91
C LEU A 77 11.55 -16.46 -4.52
N LYS A 78 10.82 -17.58 -4.39
CA LYS A 78 10.20 -18.05 -3.13
C LYS A 78 11.13 -17.98 -1.92
N PRO A 79 12.39 -18.46 -1.95
CA PRO A 79 13.29 -18.38 -0.80
C PRO A 79 13.72 -16.94 -0.45
N LYS A 80 13.58 -15.99 -1.38
CA LYS A 80 14.00 -14.59 -1.23
C LYS A 80 12.82 -13.65 -0.92
N ILE A 81 11.60 -14.12 -1.08
CA ILE A 81 10.38 -13.30 -0.92
C ILE A 81 10.35 -12.60 0.43
N GLU A 82 10.61 -13.33 1.52
CA GLU A 82 10.64 -12.75 2.86
C GLU A 82 11.65 -11.60 2.98
N ALA A 83 12.86 -11.79 2.45
CA ALA A 83 13.89 -10.76 2.48
C ALA A 83 13.52 -9.54 1.62
N LEU A 84 12.88 -9.76 0.46
CA LEU A 84 12.39 -8.69 -0.42
C LEU A 84 11.28 -7.89 0.26
N TYR A 85 10.30 -8.55 0.91
CA TYR A 85 9.24 -7.85 1.64
C TYR A 85 9.80 -7.04 2.82
N ARG A 86 10.72 -7.61 3.59
CA ARG A 86 11.36 -6.90 4.70
C ARG A 86 12.19 -5.71 4.22
N GLY A 87 12.99 -5.92 3.16
CA GLY A 87 13.78 -4.85 2.57
C GLY A 87 12.92 -3.74 1.98
N GLY A 88 11.90 -4.09 1.18
CA GLY A 88 10.95 -3.13 0.62
C GLY A 88 10.19 -2.35 1.69
N GLY A 89 9.68 -3.05 2.71
CA GLY A 89 9.01 -2.41 3.86
C GLY A 89 9.95 -1.49 4.64
N ALA A 90 11.18 -1.92 4.90
CA ALA A 90 12.18 -1.07 5.56
C ALA A 90 12.47 0.19 4.74
N CYS A 91 12.68 0.06 3.42
CA CYS A 91 12.87 1.21 2.53
C CYS A 91 11.67 2.16 2.53
N PHE A 92 10.45 1.60 2.53
CA PHE A 92 9.23 2.39 2.61
C PHE A 92 9.16 3.22 3.90
N PHE A 93 9.41 2.62 5.07
CA PHE A 93 9.39 3.34 6.34
C PHE A 93 10.55 4.33 6.49
N VAL A 94 11.72 4.06 5.90
CA VAL A 94 12.81 5.05 5.79
C VAL A 94 12.37 6.24 4.95
N ALA A 95 11.69 6.01 3.82
CA ALA A 95 11.17 7.09 2.98
C ALA A 95 10.15 7.95 3.74
N LEU A 96 9.23 7.35 4.50
CA LEU A 96 8.29 8.09 5.34
C LEU A 96 9.01 8.91 6.42
N TRP A 97 10.02 8.36 7.06
CA TRP A 97 10.84 9.08 8.03
C TRP A 97 11.55 10.28 7.41
N VAL A 98 12.12 10.13 6.21
CA VAL A 98 12.79 11.23 5.48
C VAL A 98 11.80 12.31 5.05
N LEU A 99 10.60 11.92 4.61
CA LEU A 99 9.54 12.88 4.28
C LEU A 99 9.09 13.68 5.51
N GLY A 100 9.09 13.04 6.68
CA GLY A 100 8.67 13.63 7.94
C GLY A 100 7.19 14.02 7.97
N ASN A 101 6.64 14.13 9.18
CA ASN A 101 5.27 14.62 9.40
C ASN A 101 4.15 13.93 8.60
N VAL A 102 4.35 12.69 8.20
CA VAL A 102 3.35 11.82 7.54
C VAL A 102 3.15 10.54 8.33
N ILE A 103 1.94 9.96 8.32
CA ILE A 103 1.65 8.72 9.07
C ILE A 103 2.00 7.50 8.23
N MET A 104 1.33 7.29 7.11
CA MET A 104 1.53 6.13 6.22
C MET A 104 1.64 6.55 4.76
N THR A 105 1.04 7.68 4.40
CA THR A 105 1.06 8.23 3.04
C THR A 105 1.17 9.75 3.11
N PRO A 106 1.66 10.41 2.06
CA PRO A 106 1.93 11.86 2.07
C PRO A 106 0.72 12.76 2.39
N GLU A 107 -0.50 12.28 2.19
CA GLU A 107 -1.72 13.01 2.53
C GLU A 107 -2.09 12.92 4.02
N LEU A 108 -1.67 11.89 4.73
CA LEU A 108 -1.96 11.70 6.15
C LEU A 108 -0.89 12.39 6.99
N LYS A 109 -0.99 13.71 7.11
CA LYS A 109 -0.02 14.54 7.82
C LYS A 109 -0.23 14.48 9.33
N THR A 110 0.83 14.66 10.09
CA THR A 110 0.79 14.73 11.55
C THR A 110 1.84 15.72 12.08
N ASP A 111 1.48 16.45 13.14
CA ASP A 111 2.43 17.31 13.86
C ASP A 111 3.13 16.57 15.00
N TRP A 112 2.79 15.30 15.21
CA TRP A 112 3.34 14.51 16.30
C TRP A 112 4.75 14.00 15.96
N GLN A 113 5.76 14.64 16.54
CA GLN A 113 7.18 14.40 16.28
C GLN A 113 7.66 12.96 16.58
N VAL A 114 6.89 12.18 17.34
CA VAL A 114 7.20 10.77 17.64
C VAL A 114 7.02 9.87 16.42
N ILE A 115 6.09 10.22 15.52
CA ILE A 115 5.74 9.37 14.37
C ILE A 115 6.94 9.09 13.45
N PRO A 116 7.73 10.07 12.99
CA PRO A 116 8.92 9.81 12.18
C PRO A 116 9.92 8.85 12.87
N TRP A 117 10.16 9.04 14.17
CA TRP A 117 11.08 8.17 14.91
C TRP A 117 10.54 6.74 15.07
N LEU A 118 9.24 6.60 15.25
CA LEU A 118 8.61 5.27 15.25
C LEU A 118 8.76 4.59 13.88
N GLN A 119 8.60 5.32 12.78
CA GLN A 119 8.80 4.80 11.42
C GLN A 119 10.24 4.33 11.22
N LEU A 120 11.23 5.11 11.67
CA LEU A 120 12.62 4.67 11.64
C LEU A 120 12.85 3.41 12.51
N GLY A 121 12.25 3.36 13.68
CA GLY A 121 12.29 2.16 14.54
C GLY A 121 11.68 0.93 13.87
N ILE A 122 10.55 1.07 13.19
CA ILE A 122 9.92 0.02 12.39
C ILE A 122 10.87 -0.46 11.28
N ALA A 123 11.44 0.49 10.51
CA ALA A 123 12.38 0.19 9.43
C ALA A 123 13.58 -0.63 9.94
N ILE A 124 14.20 -0.19 11.02
CA ILE A 124 15.33 -0.88 11.66
C ILE A 124 14.90 -2.28 12.13
N GLY A 125 13.73 -2.38 12.77
CA GLY A 125 13.19 -3.65 13.27
C GLY A 125 12.90 -4.68 12.17
N MET A 126 12.66 -4.26 10.93
CA MET A 126 12.43 -5.16 9.81
C MET A 126 13.69 -5.90 9.34
N PHE A 127 14.90 -5.46 9.69
CA PHE A 127 16.13 -6.15 9.30
C PHE A 127 16.32 -7.51 10.00
N TRP A 128 15.79 -7.70 11.21
CA TRP A 128 15.95 -8.93 11.97
C TRP A 128 14.61 -9.65 12.17
N ARG A 129 14.60 -10.97 11.97
CA ARG A 129 13.38 -11.76 12.16
C ARG A 129 12.81 -11.68 13.58
N ARG A 130 13.70 -11.55 14.58
CA ARG A 130 13.28 -11.48 15.99
C ARG A 130 12.53 -10.21 16.36
N THR A 131 12.79 -9.13 15.64
CA THR A 131 12.17 -7.80 15.88
C THR A 131 10.95 -7.54 14.99
N LEU A 132 10.63 -8.43 14.02
CA LEU A 132 9.44 -8.31 13.19
C LEU A 132 8.13 -8.13 13.98
N PRO A 133 7.87 -8.85 15.08
CA PRO A 133 6.65 -8.62 15.87
C PRO A 133 6.57 -7.19 16.42
N LEU A 134 7.69 -6.60 16.82
CA LEU A 134 7.74 -5.21 17.29
C LEU A 134 7.47 -4.23 16.14
N SER A 135 8.02 -4.49 14.96
CA SER A 135 7.72 -3.68 13.77
C SER A 135 6.24 -3.80 13.39
N ALA A 136 5.65 -4.99 13.45
CA ALA A 136 4.23 -5.20 13.20
C ALA A 136 3.34 -4.44 14.21
N LEU A 137 3.70 -4.46 15.50
CA LEU A 137 3.01 -3.66 16.52
C LEU A 137 3.15 -2.16 16.26
N GLY A 138 4.33 -1.71 15.80
CA GLY A 138 4.54 -0.33 15.40
C GLY A 138 3.66 0.09 14.23
N ILE A 139 3.53 -0.77 13.21
CA ILE A 139 2.63 -0.53 12.06
C ILE A 139 1.17 -0.50 12.51
N ALA A 140 0.74 -1.45 13.36
CA ALA A 140 -0.60 -1.47 13.90
C ALA A 140 -0.90 -0.19 14.73
N PHE A 141 0.08 0.30 15.47
CA PHE A 141 -0.04 1.56 16.19
C PHE A 141 -0.19 2.75 15.23
N LEU A 142 0.62 2.84 14.17
CA LEU A 142 0.48 3.90 13.15
C LEU A 142 -0.89 3.88 12.50
N TYR A 143 -1.41 2.69 12.18
CA TYR A 143 -2.76 2.52 11.65
C TYR A 143 -3.83 3.00 12.63
N ALA A 144 -3.75 2.55 13.89
CA ALA A 144 -4.70 2.98 14.93
C ALA A 144 -4.66 4.50 15.16
N TYR A 145 -3.47 5.09 15.15
CA TYR A 145 -3.31 6.53 15.23
C TYR A 145 -3.91 7.24 14.00
N GLY A 146 -3.72 6.69 12.79
CA GLY A 146 -4.36 7.19 11.58
C GLY A 146 -5.89 7.15 11.66
N VAL A 147 -6.46 6.04 12.15
CA VAL A 147 -7.91 5.93 12.40
C VAL A 147 -8.40 6.98 13.40
N TYR A 148 -7.64 7.21 14.46
CA TYR A 148 -7.97 8.25 15.44
C TYR A 148 -7.94 9.66 14.84
N ALA A 149 -6.91 9.98 14.03
CA ALA A 149 -6.68 11.31 13.48
C ALA A 149 -7.60 11.63 12.29
N TYR A 150 -7.90 10.65 11.44
CA TYR A 150 -8.58 10.84 10.16
C TYR A 150 -9.91 10.09 10.04
N GLY A 151 -10.21 9.21 10.98
CA GLY A 151 -11.40 8.37 10.96
C GLY A 151 -11.23 7.08 10.16
N ILE A 152 -12.08 6.10 10.49
CA ILE A 152 -11.98 4.76 9.92
C ILE A 152 -12.18 4.72 8.40
N PHE A 153 -13.06 5.56 7.86
CA PHE A 153 -13.35 5.57 6.43
C PHE A 153 -12.15 6.01 5.58
N HIS A 154 -11.36 6.96 6.08
CA HIS A 154 -10.14 7.40 5.40
C HIS A 154 -9.00 6.37 5.51
N MET A 155 -9.10 5.46 6.46
CA MET A 155 -8.09 4.43 6.71
C MET A 155 -8.46 3.06 6.13
N LEU A 156 -9.63 2.92 5.45
CA LEU A 156 -10.07 1.64 4.88
C LEU A 156 -9.15 1.11 3.77
N ASP A 157 -8.43 1.99 3.07
CA ASP A 157 -7.51 1.59 2.00
C ASP A 157 -6.15 1.10 2.54
N TYR A 158 -5.87 1.33 3.84
CA TYR A 158 -4.57 1.07 4.44
C TYR A 158 -4.40 -0.24 5.22
N PRO A 159 -5.44 -1.08 5.48
CA PRO A 159 -5.24 -2.37 6.15
C PRO A 159 -4.26 -3.30 5.44
N ILE A 160 -4.01 -3.08 4.14
CA ILE A 160 -3.04 -3.84 3.34
C ILE A 160 -1.61 -3.71 3.89
N PHE A 161 -1.33 -2.71 4.71
CA PHE A 161 -0.01 -2.51 5.35
C PHE A 161 0.12 -3.26 6.68
N LEU A 162 -0.97 -3.81 7.23
CA LEU A 162 -0.99 -4.62 8.45
C LEU A 162 -0.75 -6.10 8.13
#